data_1a0a2cb4eb6a8b22a6a87ee22fb5e861
#
_entry.id   1a0a2cb4eb6a8b22a6a87ee22fb5e861
#
_cell.length_a   1.000
_cell.length_b   1.000
_cell.length_c   1.000
_cell.angle_alpha   90.00
_cell.angle_beta   90.00
_cell.angle_gamma   90.00
#
_symmetry.space_group_name_H-M   'P 1'
#
loop_
_entity.id
_entity.type
_entity.pdbx_description
1 polymer ?
#
loop_
_entity_poly.entity_id
_entity_poly.type
_entity_poly.pdbx_seq_one_letter_code
_entity_poly.pdbx_strand_id
1 'polypeptide(L)'
;MLFRHRFSLGNIRDHVVFEEGGDRLELTVDESPARLVSGMVRVRDKMAELDKDATEEKANAAAMEFAVVIFGAEQANKILKFYGGNAISVLRICEQYFTKRLRAIIVRKQKKIKK
;
A
#
# COMPACT_ATOMS: atom_id res chain seq x y z
N MET A 1 15.56 -14.44 -25.66
CA MET A 1 15.77 -14.90 -25.08
C MET A 1 16.01 -14.92 -23.64
N LEU A 2 16.63 -15.24 -23.20
CA LEU A 2 17.12 -15.64 -22.09
C LEU A 2 17.25 -14.74 -20.97
N PHE A 3 17.25 -13.47 -21.18
CA PHE A 3 17.55 -12.60 -20.15
C PHE A 3 16.38 -12.11 -19.42
N ARG A 4 15.21 -12.43 -19.82
CA ARG A 4 14.01 -11.87 -19.21
C ARG A 4 13.95 -12.06 -17.71
N HIS A 5 14.37 -13.18 -17.23
CA HIS A 5 14.33 -13.40 -15.80
C HIS A 5 15.40 -12.62 -15.06
N ARG A 6 16.42 -12.13 -15.76
CA ARG A 6 17.45 -11.32 -15.14
C ARG A 6 16.99 -9.92 -14.84
N PHE A 7 15.92 -9.51 -15.52
CA PHE A 7 15.39 -8.17 -15.33
C PHE A 7 14.20 -8.16 -14.41
N SER A 8 13.86 -9.30 -13.84
CA SER A 8 12.82 -9.36 -12.84
C SER A 8 13.26 -8.60 -11.61
N LEU A 9 12.43 -7.70 -11.14
CA LEU A 9 12.72 -6.95 -9.94
C LEU A 9 12.58 -7.77 -8.66
N GLY A 10 11.93 -8.91 -8.76
CA GLY A 10 11.55 -9.65 -7.57
C GLY A 10 10.52 -8.88 -6.76
N ASN A 11 9.91 -9.52 -5.81
CA ASN A 11 8.91 -8.87 -4.97
C ASN A 11 9.56 -7.90 -3.98
N ILE A 12 8.81 -6.87 -3.66
CA ILE A 12 9.15 -6.00 -2.55
C ILE A 12 8.72 -6.73 -1.30
N ARG A 13 9.66 -6.93 -0.37
CA ARG A 13 9.40 -7.58 0.90
C ARG A 13 9.77 -6.65 2.02
N ASP A 14 8.83 -6.43 2.92
CA ASP A 14 9.04 -5.54 4.04
C ASP A 14 8.28 -6.03 5.26
N HIS A 15 8.77 -5.67 6.42
CA HIS A 15 8.12 -5.98 7.68
C HIS A 15 7.70 -4.67 8.31
N VAL A 16 6.41 -4.53 8.57
CA VAL A 16 5.82 -3.27 9.02
C VAL A 16 5.20 -3.46 10.38
N VAL A 17 5.49 -2.55 11.29
CA VAL A 17 4.93 -2.59 12.64
C VAL A 17 4.18 -1.30 12.87
N PHE A 18 2.92 -1.42 13.26
CA PHE A 18 2.11 -0.29 13.70
C PHE A 18 1.95 -0.38 15.21
N GLU A 19 2.20 0.72 15.89
CA GLU A 19 2.04 0.80 17.34
C GLU A 19 1.09 1.93 17.68
N GLU A 20 0.14 1.65 18.54
CA GLU A 20 -0.84 2.63 18.96
C GLU A 20 -1.33 2.31 20.37
N GLY A 21 -1.18 3.25 21.29
CA GLY A 21 -1.71 3.08 22.65
C GLY A 21 -1.23 1.84 23.40
N GLY A 22 0.00 1.41 23.13
CA GLY A 22 0.53 0.21 23.75
C GLY A 22 0.27 -1.08 22.98
N ASP A 23 -0.61 -1.03 22.00
CA ASP A 23 -0.89 -2.18 21.14
C ASP A 23 0.03 -2.20 19.94
N ARG A 24 0.28 -3.38 19.41
CA ARG A 24 1.22 -3.57 18.32
C ARG A 24 0.63 -4.51 17.27
N LEU A 25 0.74 -4.12 16.00
CA LEU A 25 0.31 -4.93 14.88
C LEU A 25 1.49 -5.12 13.93
N GLU A 26 1.85 -6.37 13.66
CA GLU A 26 2.93 -6.70 12.75
C GLU A 26 2.39 -7.25 11.45
N LEU A 27 2.86 -6.72 10.33
CA LEU A 27 2.40 -7.09 9.00
C LEU A 27 3.59 -7.28 8.09
N THR A 28 3.36 -7.95 6.97
CA THR A 28 4.37 -8.12 5.94
C THR A 28 3.86 -7.60 4.61
N VAL A 29 4.75 -6.98 3.84
CA VAL A 29 4.48 -6.62 2.46
C VAL A 29 5.28 -7.58 1.59
N ASP A 30 4.61 -8.25 0.65
CA ASP A 30 5.25 -9.14 -0.30
C ASP A 30 4.50 -9.02 -1.61
N GLU A 31 4.92 -8.06 -2.43
CA GLU A 31 4.19 -7.74 -3.65
C GLU A 31 5.15 -7.35 -4.77
N SER A 32 4.77 -7.65 -6.00
CA SER A 32 5.58 -7.24 -7.14
C SER A 32 5.50 -5.73 -7.35
N PRO A 33 6.60 -5.09 -7.74
CA PRO A 33 6.59 -3.65 -8.02
C PRO A 33 5.56 -3.26 -9.08
N ALA A 34 5.39 -4.10 -10.12
CA ALA A 34 4.43 -3.82 -11.17
C ALA A 34 2.99 -3.79 -10.66
N ARG A 35 2.65 -4.74 -9.79
CA ARG A 35 1.30 -4.79 -9.20
C ARG A 35 1.05 -3.62 -8.27
N LEU A 36 2.07 -3.21 -7.52
CA LEU A 36 1.96 -2.04 -6.65
C LEU A 36 1.72 -0.77 -7.46
N VAL A 37 2.48 -0.57 -8.53
CA VAL A 37 2.32 0.60 -9.39
C VAL A 37 0.93 0.62 -10.02
N SER A 38 0.50 -0.52 -10.56
CA SER A 38 -0.83 -0.65 -11.16
C SER A 38 -1.94 -0.40 -10.13
N GLY A 39 -1.77 -0.94 -8.92
CA GLY A 39 -2.73 -0.74 -7.84
C GLY A 39 -2.80 0.71 -7.40
N MET A 40 -1.65 1.39 -7.35
CA MET A 40 -1.61 2.79 -6.95
C MET A 40 -2.32 3.72 -7.95
N VAL A 41 -2.36 3.33 -9.23
CA VAL A 41 -3.15 4.07 -10.22
C VAL A 41 -4.64 4.00 -9.84
N ARG A 42 -5.12 2.81 -9.46
CA ARG A 42 -6.51 2.67 -9.02
C ARG A 42 -6.81 3.49 -7.76
N VAL A 43 -5.87 3.49 -6.82
CA VAL A 43 -6.02 4.29 -5.60
C VAL A 43 -6.10 5.78 -5.93
N ARG A 44 -5.23 6.25 -6.81
CA ARG A 44 -5.22 7.63 -7.26
C ARG A 44 -6.56 8.02 -7.88
N ASP A 45 -7.13 7.14 -8.70
CA ASP A 45 -8.42 7.40 -9.33
C ASP A 45 -9.54 7.51 -8.29
N LYS A 46 -9.53 6.64 -7.29
CA LYS A 46 -10.52 6.73 -6.21
C LYS A 46 -10.36 7.98 -5.36
N MET A 47 -9.13 8.41 -5.12
CA MET A 47 -8.87 9.64 -4.38
C MET A 47 -9.35 10.86 -5.18
N ALA A 48 -9.17 10.83 -6.50
CA ALA A 48 -9.67 11.91 -7.37
C ALA A 48 -11.20 12.02 -7.33
N GLU A 49 -11.89 10.90 -7.21
CA GLU A 49 -13.35 10.90 -7.04
C GLU A 49 -13.75 11.58 -5.74
N LEU A 50 -12.97 11.39 -4.68
CA LEU A 50 -13.24 12.03 -3.40
C LEU A 50 -13.14 13.55 -3.48
N ASP A 51 -12.23 14.06 -4.32
CA ASP A 51 -12.10 15.51 -4.49
C ASP A 51 -13.34 16.11 -5.14
N LYS A 52 -14.09 15.32 -5.91
CA LYS A 52 -15.30 15.79 -6.58
C LYS A 52 -16.56 15.59 -5.73
N ASP A 53 -16.61 14.49 -5.00
CA ASP A 53 -17.80 14.13 -4.24
C ASP A 53 -17.41 13.26 -3.05
N ALA A 54 -16.97 13.91 -1.99
CA ALA A 54 -16.49 13.24 -0.80
C ALA A 54 -17.67 12.75 0.06
N THR A 55 -17.92 11.45 0.00
CA THR A 55 -18.87 10.81 0.89
C THR A 55 -18.09 9.88 1.82
N GLU A 56 -18.66 9.57 2.96
CA GLU A 56 -18.04 8.64 3.90
C GLU A 56 -17.81 7.27 3.24
N GLU A 57 -18.81 6.81 2.48
CA GLU A 57 -18.70 5.54 1.78
C GLU A 57 -17.52 5.52 0.81
N LYS A 58 -17.36 6.58 0.02
CA LYS A 58 -16.26 6.66 -0.94
C LYS A 58 -14.92 6.80 -0.24
N ALA A 59 -14.86 7.53 0.86
CA ALA A 59 -13.65 7.66 1.65
C ALA A 59 -13.22 6.32 2.22
N ASN A 60 -14.17 5.56 2.74
CA ASN A 60 -13.89 4.23 3.28
C ASN A 60 -13.42 3.28 2.17
N ALA A 61 -14.06 3.34 1.00
CA ALA A 61 -13.67 2.51 -0.13
C ALA A 61 -12.24 2.82 -0.60
N ALA A 62 -11.89 4.10 -0.68
CA ALA A 62 -10.54 4.50 -1.09
C ALA A 62 -9.49 4.05 -0.07
N ALA A 63 -9.78 4.19 1.22
CA ALA A 63 -8.87 3.77 2.28
C ALA A 63 -8.60 2.27 2.23
N MET A 64 -9.66 1.48 2.08
CA MET A 64 -9.53 0.03 2.04
C MET A 64 -8.84 -0.44 0.77
N GLU A 65 -9.10 0.21 -0.38
CA GLU A 65 -8.40 -0.11 -1.62
C GLU A 65 -6.89 0.10 -1.45
N PHE A 66 -6.51 1.21 -0.83
CA PHE A 66 -5.10 1.51 -0.58
C PHE A 66 -4.44 0.41 0.27
N ALA A 67 -5.10 0.04 1.35
CA ALA A 67 -4.58 -1.00 2.24
C ALA A 67 -4.49 -2.36 1.54
N VAL A 68 -5.49 -2.70 0.73
CA VAL A 68 -5.50 -3.97 0.00
C VAL A 68 -4.38 -4.02 -1.04
N VAL A 69 -4.14 -2.91 -1.73
CA VAL A 69 -3.07 -2.84 -2.74
C VAL A 69 -1.70 -3.12 -2.10
N ILE A 70 -1.45 -2.57 -0.92
CA ILE A 70 -0.15 -2.73 -0.26
C ILE A 70 -0.04 -4.05 0.50
N PHE A 71 -1.06 -4.39 1.29
CA PHE A 71 -0.97 -5.47 2.26
C PHE A 71 -1.78 -6.72 1.91
N GLY A 72 -2.66 -6.65 0.94
CA GLY A 72 -3.61 -7.72 0.65
C GLY A 72 -4.86 -7.63 1.52
N ALA A 73 -5.92 -8.30 1.11
CA ALA A 73 -7.23 -8.17 1.76
C ALA A 73 -7.23 -8.62 3.22
N GLU A 74 -6.56 -9.72 3.51
CA GLU A 74 -6.53 -10.25 4.87
C GLU A 74 -5.86 -9.28 5.85
N GLN A 75 -4.70 -8.79 5.49
CA GLN A 75 -3.97 -7.85 6.36
C GLN A 75 -4.65 -6.49 6.41
N ALA A 76 -5.28 -6.05 5.32
CA ALA A 76 -6.04 -4.80 5.32
C ALA A 76 -7.15 -4.85 6.36
N ASN A 77 -7.84 -5.99 6.48
CA ASN A 77 -8.87 -6.16 7.50
C ASN A 77 -8.27 -6.13 8.92
N LYS A 78 -7.09 -6.66 9.10
CA LYS A 78 -6.41 -6.62 10.40
C LYS A 78 -6.08 -5.18 10.79
N ILE A 79 -5.64 -4.37 9.84
CA ILE A 79 -5.36 -2.95 10.09
C ILE A 79 -6.64 -2.22 10.48
N LEU A 80 -7.72 -2.47 9.74
CA LEU A 80 -9.00 -1.83 10.03
C LEU A 80 -9.47 -2.16 11.46
N LYS A 81 -9.38 -3.41 11.86
CA LYS A 81 -9.75 -3.82 13.21
C LYS A 81 -8.84 -3.20 14.26
N PHE A 82 -7.57 -3.10 13.98
CA PHE A 82 -6.59 -2.53 14.89
C PHE A 82 -6.93 -1.05 15.19
N TYR A 83 -7.44 -0.33 14.22
CA TYR A 83 -7.86 1.06 14.37
C TYR A 83 -9.35 1.22 14.65
N GLY A 84 -9.98 0.16 15.16
CA GLY A 84 -11.37 0.22 15.61
C GLY A 84 -12.40 0.47 14.52
N GLY A 85 -12.11 0.06 13.30
CA GLY A 85 -13.02 0.25 12.18
C GLY A 85 -12.92 1.62 11.51
N ASN A 86 -11.94 2.44 11.92
CA ASN A 86 -11.81 3.79 11.39
C ASN A 86 -10.99 3.78 10.09
N ALA A 87 -11.68 3.82 8.96
CA ALA A 87 -11.03 3.75 7.65
C ALA A 87 -10.14 4.97 7.36
N ILE A 88 -10.43 6.12 7.93
CA ILE A 88 -9.60 7.30 7.75
C ILE A 88 -8.24 7.11 8.41
N SER A 89 -8.20 6.46 9.57
CA SER A 89 -6.93 6.10 10.20
C SER A 89 -6.14 5.13 9.35
N VAL A 90 -6.82 4.15 8.74
CA VAL A 90 -6.18 3.20 7.81
C VAL A 90 -5.55 3.94 6.63
N LEU A 91 -6.29 4.88 6.02
CA LEU A 91 -5.79 5.66 4.91
C LEU A 91 -4.54 6.45 5.30
N ARG A 92 -4.59 7.13 6.45
CA ARG A 92 -3.48 7.96 6.92
C ARG A 92 -2.22 7.12 7.15
N ILE A 93 -2.36 5.96 7.76
CA ILE A 93 -1.24 5.08 8.04
C ILE A 93 -0.64 4.53 6.73
N CYS A 94 -1.50 4.14 5.79
CA CYS A 94 -1.03 3.64 4.49
C CYS A 94 -0.29 4.74 3.70
N GLU A 95 -0.78 5.98 3.74
CA GLU A 95 -0.11 7.10 3.10
C GLU A 95 1.28 7.34 3.71
N GLN A 96 1.38 7.31 5.03
CA GLN A 96 2.65 7.50 5.71
C GLN A 96 3.65 6.41 5.35
N TYR A 97 3.20 5.16 5.39
CA TYR A 97 4.06 4.05 5.04
C TYR A 97 4.53 4.14 3.58
N PHE A 98 3.60 4.39 2.68
CA PHE A 98 3.92 4.50 1.26
C PHE A 98 4.94 5.61 1.02
N THR A 99 4.68 6.79 1.56
CA THR A 99 5.53 7.96 1.32
C THR A 99 6.92 7.81 1.92
N LYS A 100 6.99 7.31 3.16
CA LYS A 100 8.27 7.26 3.87
C LYS A 100 9.15 6.08 3.53
N ARG A 101 8.54 4.96 3.14
CA ARG A 101 9.32 3.74 2.95
C ARG A 101 9.11 3.06 1.62
N LEU A 102 7.88 2.76 1.25
CA LEU A 102 7.59 1.95 0.08
C LEU A 102 8.01 2.64 -1.21
N ARG A 103 7.76 3.93 -1.30
CA ARG A 103 8.15 4.72 -2.47
C ARG A 103 9.66 4.68 -2.70
N ALA A 104 10.45 4.78 -1.64
CA ALA A 104 11.91 4.71 -1.74
C ALA A 104 12.36 3.35 -2.23
N ILE A 105 11.73 2.28 -1.79
CA ILE A 105 12.04 0.92 -2.22
C ILE A 105 11.75 0.76 -3.71
N ILE A 106 10.59 1.24 -4.16
CA ILE A 106 10.20 1.18 -5.57
C ILE A 106 11.21 1.93 -6.44
N VAL A 107 11.58 3.14 -6.04
CA VAL A 107 12.54 3.95 -6.79
C VAL A 107 13.89 3.26 -6.90
N ARG A 108 14.37 2.66 -5.81
CA ARG A 108 15.64 1.93 -5.84
C ARG A 108 15.63 0.76 -6.80
N LYS A 109 14.53 0.00 -6.81
CA LYS A 109 14.40 -1.13 -7.72
C LYS A 109 14.34 -0.69 -9.18
N GLN A 110 13.67 0.41 -9.46
CA GLN A 110 13.63 0.96 -10.81
C GLN A 110 15.00 1.42 -11.27
N LYS A 111 15.77 2.02 -10.40
CA LYS A 111 17.14 2.44 -10.73
C LYS A 111 18.04 1.26 -11.07
N LYS A 112 17.88 0.16 -10.38
CA LYS A 112 18.66 -1.05 -10.68
C LYS A 112 18.36 -1.59 -12.07
N ILE A 113 17.13 -1.47 -12.51
CA ILE A 113 16.75 -1.96 -13.83
C ILE A 113 17.30 -1.08 -14.94
N LYS A 114 17.40 0.21 -14.73
CA LYS A 114 17.88 1.14 -15.75
C LYS A 114 19.35 1.02 -16.05
N LYS A 115 20.06 0.29 -15.29
CA LYS A 115 21.46 0.01 -15.62
C LYS A 115 21.53 -1.18 -16.56
#